data_007d4ce7d0e78657e3fc6a8febb97cf6
#
_entry.id   007d4ce7d0e78657e3fc6a8febb97cf6
#
_cell.length_a   1.000
_cell.length_b   1.000
_cell.length_c   1.000
_cell.angle_alpha   90.00
_cell.angle_beta   90.00
_cell.angle_gamma   90.00
#
_symmetry.space_group_name_H-M   'P 1'
#
loop_
_entity.id
_entity.type
_entity.pdbx_description
1 polymer ?
#
loop_
_entity_poly.entity_id
_entity_poly.type
_entity_poly.pdbx_seq_one_letter_code
_entity_poly.pdbx_strand_id
1 'polypeptide(L)'
;MEKGKRIVHIVLIGLAYGYLGYKIATYDNYAGLAMQFRQAEWWQYVCLAVSVLLFPVNRLCEAWKWRFLVRGIEPMNMWEAQRQVYYGTIAGFVTPYKLGEYPGRAMLFKQTGQHWLTATCMGMIGGYAMTTVIVVFGLPAAIWWLKPDGSLLWSVALALMSATIAIFALPELMRHLRKRTWKSEQTRLLIDTMADLNYHDVAVLLGISLVRYAVFSLQLLLTLLFCGVKLDALSMTVCLPLYYLLITVTPNVPAAEVAVRGAWAVAIFERFGADISAAAVIATLVLWAINTILPLIVGSLVAYKRK
;
A
#
# COMPACT_ATOMS: atom_id res chain seq x y z
N MET A 1 -5.48 -21.45 19.18
CA MET A 1 -5.79 -20.31 18.28
C MET A 1 -4.78 -20.09 17.16
N GLU A 2 -3.47 -20.23 17.38
CA GLU A 2 -2.45 -19.97 16.35
C GLU A 2 -2.43 -20.98 15.19
N LYS A 3 -2.61 -22.28 15.47
CA LYS A 3 -2.62 -23.34 14.44
C LYS A 3 -3.74 -23.12 13.42
N GLY A 4 -4.96 -22.75 13.86
CA GLY A 4 -6.08 -22.48 12.96
C GLY A 4 -5.85 -21.30 12.04
N LYS A 5 -5.29 -20.19 12.53
CA LYS A 5 -4.93 -19.01 11.72
C LYS A 5 -3.88 -19.36 10.67
N ARG A 6 -2.90 -20.19 11.03
CA ARG A 6 -1.83 -20.63 10.11
C ARG A 6 -2.37 -21.51 9.00
N ILE A 7 -3.32 -22.40 9.30
CA ILE A 7 -3.98 -23.25 8.30
C ILE A 7 -4.80 -22.40 7.33
N VAL A 8 -5.63 -21.47 7.81
CA VAL A 8 -6.42 -20.55 6.97
C VAL A 8 -5.50 -19.76 6.01
N HIS A 9 -4.34 -19.33 6.51
CA HIS A 9 -3.34 -18.62 5.68
C HIS A 9 -2.78 -19.49 4.55
N ILE A 10 -2.35 -20.72 4.88
CA ILE A 10 -1.81 -21.65 3.88
C ILE A 10 -2.87 -21.96 2.83
N VAL A 11 -4.13 -22.14 3.25
CA VAL A 11 -5.25 -22.38 2.34
C VAL A 11 -5.48 -21.18 1.42
N LEU A 12 -5.52 -19.95 1.95
CA LEU A 12 -5.70 -18.73 1.14
C LEU A 12 -4.57 -18.53 0.13
N ILE A 13 -3.32 -18.77 0.54
CA ILE A 13 -2.16 -18.72 -0.36
C ILE A 13 -2.31 -19.78 -1.46
N GLY A 14 -2.64 -21.02 -1.08
CA GLY A 14 -2.84 -22.12 -2.03
C GLY A 14 -3.95 -21.81 -3.03
N LEU A 15 -5.06 -21.26 -2.57
CA LEU A 15 -6.17 -20.84 -3.43
C LEU A 15 -5.77 -19.71 -4.39
N ALA A 16 -5.03 -18.68 -3.91
CA ALA A 16 -4.59 -17.58 -4.76
C ALA A 16 -3.62 -18.05 -5.85
N TYR A 17 -2.63 -18.87 -5.51
CA TYR A 17 -1.71 -19.46 -6.50
C TYR A 17 -2.40 -20.45 -7.42
N GLY A 18 -3.30 -21.28 -6.87
CA GLY A 18 -4.08 -22.24 -7.66
C GLY A 18 -4.97 -21.53 -8.69
N TYR A 19 -5.68 -20.48 -8.26
CA TYR A 19 -6.51 -19.67 -9.15
C TYR A 19 -5.69 -18.95 -10.23
N LEU A 20 -4.60 -18.30 -9.84
CA LEU A 20 -3.72 -17.62 -10.80
C LEU A 20 -3.08 -18.62 -11.76
N GLY A 21 -2.59 -19.75 -11.25
CA GLY A 21 -2.01 -20.82 -12.07
C GLY A 21 -3.01 -21.43 -13.05
N TYR A 22 -4.25 -21.68 -12.60
CA TYR A 22 -5.34 -22.12 -13.45
C TYR A 22 -5.60 -21.12 -14.59
N LYS A 23 -5.73 -19.81 -14.27
CA LYS A 23 -5.98 -18.78 -15.27
C LYS A 23 -4.81 -18.60 -16.26
N ILE A 24 -3.58 -18.72 -15.79
CA ILE A 24 -2.39 -18.75 -16.67
C ILE A 24 -2.45 -19.99 -17.59
N ALA A 25 -2.68 -21.17 -17.04
CA ALA A 25 -2.68 -22.41 -17.80
C ALA A 25 -3.83 -22.51 -18.81
N THR A 26 -4.98 -21.88 -18.53
CA THR A 26 -6.16 -21.88 -19.41
C THR A 26 -6.24 -20.65 -20.33
N TYR A 27 -5.22 -19.79 -20.30
CA TYR A 27 -5.17 -18.65 -21.22
C TYR A 27 -4.62 -19.13 -22.59
N ASP A 28 -5.42 -19.00 -23.64
CA ASP A 28 -5.11 -19.57 -24.95
C ASP A 28 -4.36 -18.62 -25.89
N ASN A 29 -4.34 -17.30 -25.61
CA ASN A 29 -3.84 -16.29 -26.55
C ASN A 29 -2.47 -15.70 -26.17
N TYR A 30 -1.53 -16.55 -25.75
CA TYR A 30 -0.14 -16.12 -25.45
C TYR A 30 0.56 -15.46 -26.65
N ALA A 31 0.29 -15.96 -27.86
CA ALA A 31 0.86 -15.41 -29.08
C ALA A 31 0.35 -13.99 -29.34
N GLY A 32 -0.96 -13.75 -29.17
CA GLY A 32 -1.56 -12.41 -29.27
C GLY A 32 -0.99 -11.44 -28.24
N LEU A 33 -0.85 -11.88 -27.01
CA LEU A 33 -0.23 -11.07 -25.93
C LEU A 33 1.22 -10.71 -26.25
N ALA A 34 2.03 -11.67 -26.73
CA ALA A 34 3.40 -11.40 -27.14
C ALA A 34 3.48 -10.45 -28.36
N MET A 35 2.54 -10.58 -29.29
CA MET A 35 2.44 -9.68 -30.44
C MET A 35 2.05 -8.26 -30.03
N GLN A 36 1.15 -8.11 -29.04
CA GLN A 36 0.79 -6.81 -28.47
C GLN A 36 2.00 -6.06 -27.90
N PHE A 37 2.90 -6.75 -27.16
CA PHE A 37 4.13 -6.13 -26.66
C PHE A 37 5.13 -5.82 -27.79
N ARG A 38 5.20 -6.64 -28.84
CA ARG A 38 6.06 -6.37 -29.99
C ARG A 38 5.60 -5.19 -30.84
N GLN A 39 4.28 -4.95 -30.85
CA GLN A 39 3.65 -3.85 -31.60
C GLN A 39 3.41 -2.62 -30.71
N ALA A 40 3.94 -2.62 -29.50
CA ALA A 40 3.76 -1.51 -28.57
C ALA A 40 4.32 -0.21 -29.17
N GLU A 41 3.50 0.83 -29.14
CA GLU A 41 3.86 2.15 -29.63
C GLU A 41 4.83 2.86 -28.65
N TRP A 42 5.61 3.81 -29.14
CA TRP A 42 6.60 4.52 -28.34
C TRP A 42 6.01 5.19 -27.09
N TRP A 43 4.77 5.70 -27.15
CA TRP A 43 4.10 6.33 -26.00
C TRP A 43 3.83 5.35 -24.84
N GLN A 44 3.63 4.07 -25.15
CA GLN A 44 3.46 3.03 -24.12
C GLN A 44 4.76 2.86 -23.30
N TYR A 45 5.92 2.89 -23.94
CA TYR A 45 7.20 2.89 -23.25
C TYR A 45 7.42 4.17 -22.44
N VAL A 46 6.91 5.32 -22.89
CA VAL A 46 6.89 6.55 -22.09
C VAL A 46 6.04 6.37 -20.84
N CYS A 47 4.88 5.71 -20.92
CA CYS A 47 4.06 5.38 -19.75
C CYS A 47 4.84 4.55 -18.72
N LEU A 48 5.56 3.51 -19.17
CA LEU A 48 6.41 2.71 -18.30
C LEU A 48 7.53 3.55 -17.66
N ALA A 49 8.22 4.36 -18.46
CA ALA A 49 9.31 5.22 -17.99
C ALA A 49 8.81 6.22 -16.93
N VAL A 50 7.66 6.87 -17.15
CA VAL A 50 7.05 7.79 -16.18
C VAL A 50 6.62 7.02 -14.92
N SER A 51 6.08 5.81 -15.05
CA SER A 51 5.74 4.97 -13.89
C SER A 51 6.98 4.67 -13.04
N VAL A 52 8.13 4.37 -13.66
CA VAL A 52 9.40 4.17 -12.95
C VAL A 52 9.90 5.48 -12.32
N LEU A 53 9.79 6.62 -13.02
CA LEU A 53 10.19 7.94 -12.50
C LEU A 53 9.32 8.42 -11.32
N LEU A 54 8.11 7.94 -11.18
CA LEU A 54 7.24 8.20 -10.04
C LEU A 54 7.64 7.42 -8.77
N PHE A 55 8.47 6.38 -8.90
CA PHE A 55 8.95 5.61 -7.75
C PHE A 55 9.71 6.45 -6.71
N PRO A 56 10.68 7.31 -7.05
CA PRO A 56 11.31 8.20 -6.07
C PRO A 56 10.31 9.11 -5.36
N VAL A 57 9.30 9.64 -6.06
CA VAL A 57 8.26 10.49 -5.47
C VAL A 57 7.48 9.73 -4.40
N ASN A 58 7.09 8.49 -4.70
CA ASN A 58 6.43 7.61 -3.73
C ASN A 58 7.29 7.40 -2.47
N ARG A 59 8.60 7.14 -2.65
CA ARG A 59 9.54 6.95 -1.53
C ARG A 59 9.75 8.22 -0.72
N LEU A 60 9.81 9.37 -1.37
CA LEU A 60 9.91 10.68 -0.70
C LEU A 60 8.68 11.00 0.15
N CYS A 61 7.48 10.71 -0.34
CA CYS A 61 6.25 10.85 0.45
C CYS A 61 6.31 9.99 1.73
N GLU A 62 6.78 8.74 1.62
CA GLU A 62 6.90 7.86 2.78
C GLU A 62 7.97 8.32 3.77
N ALA A 63 9.12 8.81 3.27
CA ALA A 63 10.18 9.37 4.11
C ALA A 63 9.74 10.66 4.81
N TRP A 64 9.00 11.51 4.12
CA TRP A 64 8.45 12.74 4.70
C TRP A 64 7.43 12.42 5.80
N LYS A 65 6.51 11.49 5.54
CA LYS A 65 5.55 11.01 6.52
C LYS A 65 6.24 10.41 7.75
N TRP A 66 7.26 9.58 7.54
CA TRP A 66 8.05 9.01 8.63
C TRP A 66 8.75 10.08 9.46
N ARG A 67 9.49 11.00 8.81
CA ARG A 67 10.15 12.12 9.47
C ARG A 67 9.18 12.97 10.27
N PHE A 68 8.00 13.24 9.72
CA PHE A 68 6.97 14.03 10.39
C PHE A 68 6.46 13.34 11.67
N LEU A 69 6.21 12.04 11.60
CA LEU A 69 5.70 11.25 12.73
C LEU A 69 6.69 11.16 13.89
N VAL A 70 7.97 11.00 13.60
CA VAL A 70 9.00 10.79 14.63
C VAL A 70 9.74 12.06 15.03
N ARG A 71 9.28 13.23 14.57
CA ARG A 71 9.95 14.54 14.82
C ARG A 71 10.13 14.86 16.30
N GLY A 72 9.22 14.40 17.15
CA GLY A 72 9.28 14.58 18.62
C GLY A 72 10.14 13.54 19.34
N ILE A 73 10.54 12.46 18.65
CA ILE A 73 11.37 11.39 19.20
C ILE A 73 12.83 11.59 18.79
N GLU A 74 13.08 11.67 17.51
CA GLU A 74 14.42 11.90 16.94
C GLU A 74 14.30 12.79 15.71
N PRO A 75 14.67 14.08 15.83
CA PRO A 75 14.72 14.98 14.68
C PRO A 75 15.79 14.51 13.70
N MET A 76 15.41 14.39 12.42
CA MET A 76 16.30 13.89 11.38
C MET A 76 16.12 14.66 10.07
N ASN A 77 17.14 14.64 9.22
CA ASN A 77 17.05 15.17 7.87
C ASN A 77 16.32 14.19 6.92
N MET A 78 15.99 14.65 5.71
CA MET A 78 15.24 13.84 4.74
C MET A 78 16.03 12.61 4.28
N TRP A 79 17.35 12.71 4.18
CA TRP A 79 18.19 11.60 3.77
C TRP A 79 18.22 10.47 4.83
N GLU A 80 18.32 10.83 6.10
CA GLU A 80 18.23 9.89 7.21
C GLU A 80 16.87 9.20 7.25
N ALA A 81 15.77 9.96 7.09
CA ALA A 81 14.44 9.40 7.00
C ALA A 81 14.30 8.44 5.81
N GLN A 82 14.82 8.79 4.65
CA GLN A 82 14.81 7.94 3.47
C GLN A 82 15.58 6.63 3.68
N ARG A 83 16.74 6.69 4.34
CA ARG A 83 17.53 5.49 4.70
C ARG A 83 16.76 4.58 5.64
N GLN A 84 16.12 5.15 6.66
CA GLN A 84 15.30 4.39 7.60
C GLN A 84 14.12 3.72 6.91
N VAL A 85 13.46 4.41 5.97
CA VAL A 85 12.37 3.85 5.17
C VAL A 85 12.86 2.68 4.30
N TYR A 86 14.01 2.78 3.65
CA TYR A 86 14.57 1.67 2.88
C TYR A 86 14.94 0.48 3.77
N TYR A 87 15.56 0.74 4.92
CA TYR A 87 15.89 -0.32 5.87
C TYR A 87 14.64 -1.03 6.41
N GLY A 88 13.61 -0.26 6.75
CA GLY A 88 12.31 -0.81 7.13
C GLY A 88 11.66 -1.63 6.01
N THR A 89 11.80 -1.20 4.75
CA THR A 89 11.28 -1.98 3.61
C THR A 89 11.97 -3.35 3.49
N ILE A 90 13.28 -3.42 3.68
CA ILE A 90 14.04 -4.69 3.71
C ILE A 90 13.55 -5.57 4.87
N ALA A 91 13.47 -5.01 6.08
CA ALA A 91 13.00 -5.73 7.26
C ALA A 91 11.54 -6.20 7.12
N GLY A 92 10.69 -5.39 6.51
CA GLY A 92 9.31 -5.76 6.19
C GLY A 92 9.22 -6.89 5.18
N PHE A 93 10.09 -6.91 4.17
CA PHE A 93 10.06 -7.94 3.13
C PHE A 93 10.40 -9.35 3.67
N VAL A 94 11.26 -9.45 4.66
CA VAL A 94 11.64 -10.74 5.27
C VAL A 94 10.69 -11.20 6.38
N THR A 95 9.72 -10.35 6.78
CA THR A 95 8.78 -10.66 7.87
C THR A 95 7.37 -10.89 7.36
N PRO A 96 6.61 -11.84 7.95
CA PRO A 96 5.19 -12.02 7.64
C PRO A 96 4.42 -10.71 7.85
N TYR A 97 3.48 -10.42 6.95
CA TYR A 97 2.62 -9.21 7.02
C TYR A 97 3.37 -7.88 7.02
N LYS A 98 4.65 -7.89 6.61
CA LYS A 98 5.53 -6.70 6.67
C LYS A 98 5.63 -6.10 8.08
N LEU A 99 5.44 -6.92 9.13
CA LEU A 99 5.48 -6.48 10.53
C LEU A 99 6.82 -5.86 10.90
N GLY A 100 7.92 -6.27 10.25
CA GLY A 100 9.25 -5.70 10.46
C GLY A 100 9.47 -4.32 9.87
N GLU A 101 8.54 -3.79 9.08
CA GLU A 101 8.76 -2.53 8.36
C GLU A 101 8.96 -1.36 9.33
N TYR A 102 8.06 -1.16 10.28
CA TYR A 102 8.15 -0.03 11.22
C TYR A 102 9.21 -0.24 12.29
N PRO A 103 9.32 -1.42 12.93
CA PRO A 103 10.45 -1.71 13.81
C PRO A 103 11.79 -1.56 13.11
N GLY A 104 11.91 -2.03 11.87
CA GLY A 104 13.12 -1.91 11.07
C GLY A 104 13.55 -0.46 10.83
N ARG A 105 12.61 0.45 10.62
CA ARG A 105 12.92 1.91 10.53
C ARG A 105 13.53 2.43 11.83
N ALA A 106 12.92 2.07 12.95
CA ALA A 106 13.35 2.52 14.28
C ALA A 106 14.70 1.94 14.74
N MET A 107 15.15 0.80 14.18
CA MET A 107 16.47 0.21 14.47
C MET A 107 17.64 1.11 14.09
N LEU A 108 17.46 2.08 13.20
CA LEU A 108 18.50 3.02 12.81
C LEU A 108 18.52 4.31 13.64
N PHE A 109 17.72 4.42 14.69
CA PHE A 109 17.77 5.54 15.61
C PHE A 109 19.11 5.56 16.36
N LYS A 110 19.60 6.77 16.60
CA LYS A 110 20.83 6.99 17.37
C LYS A 110 20.62 6.73 18.85
N GLN A 111 19.40 7.05 19.34
CA GLN A 111 18.97 6.77 20.69
C GLN A 111 18.19 5.45 20.72
N THR A 112 18.87 4.38 21.13
CA THR A 112 18.25 3.07 21.34
C THR A 112 17.60 2.99 22.71
N GLY A 113 16.50 2.27 22.86
CA GLY A 113 15.83 2.04 24.15
C GLY A 113 14.33 2.29 24.09
N GLN A 114 13.79 3.09 25.03
CA GLN A 114 12.34 3.29 25.22
C GLN A 114 11.62 3.85 23.98
N HIS A 115 12.33 4.62 23.14
CA HIS A 115 11.77 5.29 21.96
C HIS A 115 11.47 4.35 20.78
N TRP A 116 12.06 3.14 20.74
CA TRP A 116 11.86 2.19 19.65
C TRP A 116 10.39 1.76 19.50
N LEU A 117 9.72 1.43 20.61
CA LEU A 117 8.31 1.02 20.60
C LEU A 117 7.42 2.18 20.14
N THR A 118 7.66 3.38 20.67
CA THR A 118 6.91 4.60 20.32
C THR A 118 7.06 4.92 18.84
N ALA A 119 8.28 4.87 18.30
CA ALA A 119 8.54 5.09 16.89
C ALA A 119 7.86 4.03 15.98
N THR A 120 7.86 2.77 16.43
CA THR A 120 7.15 1.69 15.74
C THR A 120 5.66 1.98 15.64
N CYS A 121 5.03 2.36 16.75
CA CYS A 121 3.61 2.69 16.78
C CYS A 121 3.29 3.96 15.96
N MET A 122 4.16 4.98 15.98
CA MET A 122 4.03 6.14 15.08
C MET A 122 4.07 5.73 13.60
N GLY A 123 4.93 4.80 13.24
CA GLY A 123 4.94 4.21 11.91
C GLY A 123 3.61 3.52 11.55
N MET A 124 3.01 2.78 12.49
CA MET A 124 1.69 2.15 12.30
C MET A 124 0.58 3.18 12.07
N ILE A 125 0.62 4.35 12.73
CA ILE A 125 -0.30 5.47 12.47
C ILE A 125 -0.14 5.96 11.02
N GLY A 126 1.08 6.06 10.53
CA GLY A 126 1.33 6.39 9.12
C GLY A 126 0.76 5.36 8.15
N GLY A 127 0.79 4.07 8.50
CA GLY A 127 0.11 2.99 7.78
C GLY A 127 -1.40 3.14 7.81
N TYR A 128 -1.96 3.42 8.99
CA TYR A 128 -3.39 3.68 9.16
C TYR A 128 -3.90 4.83 8.29
N ALA A 129 -3.18 5.95 8.23
CA ALA A 129 -3.54 7.08 7.36
C ALA A 129 -3.59 6.66 5.87
N MET A 130 -2.65 5.83 5.40
CA MET A 130 -2.66 5.31 4.03
C MET A 130 -3.85 4.38 3.78
N THR A 131 -4.12 3.45 4.70
CA THR A 131 -5.27 2.54 4.63
C THR A 131 -6.58 3.31 4.61
N THR A 132 -6.71 4.37 5.42
CA THR A 132 -7.89 5.25 5.42
C THR A 132 -8.15 5.85 4.05
N VAL A 133 -7.12 6.40 3.40
CA VAL A 133 -7.25 6.97 2.05
C VAL A 133 -7.69 5.89 1.05
N ILE A 134 -7.10 4.70 1.10
CA ILE A 134 -7.49 3.58 0.23
C ILE A 134 -8.96 3.19 0.44
N VAL A 135 -9.42 3.12 1.68
CA VAL A 135 -10.82 2.78 2.01
C VAL A 135 -11.77 3.87 1.52
N VAL A 136 -11.43 5.15 1.69
CA VAL A 136 -12.26 6.29 1.25
C VAL A 136 -12.53 6.24 -0.25
N PHE A 137 -11.55 5.87 -1.07
CA PHE A 137 -11.73 5.76 -2.52
C PHE A 137 -12.22 4.37 -2.94
N GLY A 138 -11.73 3.31 -2.31
CA GLY A 138 -12.01 1.94 -2.69
C GLY A 138 -13.39 1.46 -2.31
N LEU A 139 -13.94 1.91 -1.18
CA LEU A 139 -15.25 1.47 -0.72
C LEU A 139 -16.39 1.94 -1.65
N PRO A 140 -16.43 3.23 -2.09
CA PRO A 140 -17.37 3.66 -3.13
C PRO A 140 -17.23 2.86 -4.43
N ALA A 141 -16.00 2.60 -4.86
CA ALA A 141 -15.74 1.80 -6.04
C ALA A 141 -16.26 0.37 -5.90
N ALA A 142 -16.09 -0.26 -4.74
CA ALA A 142 -16.61 -1.60 -4.46
C ALA A 142 -18.15 -1.64 -4.45
N ILE A 143 -18.79 -0.65 -3.85
CA ILE A 143 -20.26 -0.56 -3.82
C ILE A 143 -20.79 -0.36 -5.25
N TRP A 144 -20.20 0.53 -6.02
CA TRP A 144 -20.59 0.75 -7.41
C TRP A 144 -20.35 -0.50 -8.28
N TRP A 145 -19.25 -1.22 -8.04
CA TRP A 145 -18.96 -2.48 -8.74
C TRP A 145 -20.02 -3.55 -8.52
N LEU A 146 -20.57 -3.63 -7.31
CA LEU A 146 -21.60 -4.61 -6.93
C LEU A 146 -22.99 -4.17 -7.35
N LYS A 147 -23.30 -2.87 -7.30
CA LYS A 147 -24.61 -2.29 -7.63
C LYS A 147 -24.47 -0.97 -8.36
N PRO A 148 -24.37 -0.95 -9.71
CA PRO A 148 -24.19 0.28 -10.48
C PRO A 148 -25.39 1.23 -10.42
N ASP A 149 -26.60 0.70 -10.13
CA ASP A 149 -27.84 1.44 -10.23
C ASP A 149 -28.21 2.15 -8.91
N GLY A 150 -27.74 3.37 -8.73
CA GLY A 150 -28.26 4.27 -7.69
C GLY A 150 -27.50 4.32 -6.36
N SER A 151 -26.39 3.63 -6.22
CA SER A 151 -25.62 3.57 -4.96
C SER A 151 -24.54 4.66 -4.81
N LEU A 152 -24.36 5.55 -5.79
CA LEU A 152 -23.28 6.54 -5.80
C LEU A 152 -23.37 7.51 -4.60
N LEU A 153 -24.54 8.04 -4.30
CA LEU A 153 -24.74 8.97 -3.19
C LEU A 153 -24.43 8.32 -1.84
N TRP A 154 -24.92 7.08 -1.63
CA TRP A 154 -24.63 6.33 -0.40
C TRP A 154 -23.17 5.96 -0.28
N SER A 155 -22.50 5.61 -1.36
CA SER A 155 -21.09 5.27 -1.36
C SER A 155 -20.20 6.49 -1.05
N VAL A 156 -20.52 7.64 -1.60
CA VAL A 156 -19.85 8.90 -1.28
C VAL A 156 -20.11 9.32 0.18
N ALA A 157 -21.35 9.21 0.67
CA ALA A 157 -21.67 9.49 2.06
C ALA A 157 -20.91 8.60 3.03
N LEU A 158 -20.80 7.31 2.74
CA LEU A 158 -20.05 6.34 3.54
C LEU A 158 -18.54 6.63 3.51
N ALA A 159 -17.99 7.04 2.36
CA ALA A 159 -16.60 7.46 2.24
C ALA A 159 -16.30 8.71 3.06
N LEU A 160 -17.16 9.72 2.98
CA LEU A 160 -17.02 10.95 3.77
C LEU A 160 -17.14 10.66 5.27
N MET A 161 -18.09 9.81 5.65
CA MET A 161 -18.26 9.39 7.05
C MET A 161 -17.01 8.63 7.55
N SER A 162 -16.46 7.70 6.77
CA SER A 162 -15.24 6.97 7.14
C SER A 162 -14.03 7.89 7.28
N ALA A 163 -13.88 8.88 6.39
CA ALA A 163 -12.83 9.89 6.48
C ALA A 163 -12.98 10.76 7.74
N THR A 164 -14.20 11.18 8.04
CA THR A 164 -14.50 11.98 9.24
C THR A 164 -14.18 11.20 10.51
N ILE A 165 -14.63 9.95 10.60
CA ILE A 165 -14.31 9.06 11.73
C ILE A 165 -12.80 8.89 11.88
N ALA A 166 -12.08 8.66 10.80
CA ALA A 166 -10.62 8.48 10.83
C ALA A 166 -9.88 9.73 11.35
N ILE A 167 -10.34 10.94 10.97
CA ILE A 167 -9.72 12.19 11.39
C ILE A 167 -9.95 12.45 12.89
N PHE A 168 -11.15 12.17 13.39
CA PHE A 168 -11.51 12.54 14.75
C PHE A 168 -11.34 11.42 15.78
N ALA A 169 -11.50 10.15 15.38
CA ALA A 169 -11.50 9.03 16.31
C ALA A 169 -10.13 8.76 16.94
N LEU A 170 -9.04 8.79 16.15
CA LEU A 170 -7.72 8.42 16.66
C LEU A 170 -7.18 9.40 17.71
N PRO A 171 -7.13 10.72 17.46
CA PRO A 171 -6.66 11.69 18.47
C PRO A 171 -7.52 11.65 19.73
N GLU A 172 -8.84 11.56 19.58
CA GLU A 172 -9.75 11.58 20.73
C GLU A 172 -9.64 10.31 21.58
N LEU A 173 -9.51 9.15 20.94
CA LEU A 173 -9.26 7.88 21.62
C LEU A 173 -7.96 7.95 22.44
N MET A 174 -6.88 8.46 21.85
CA MET A 174 -5.60 8.58 22.54
C MET A 174 -5.66 9.56 23.73
N ARG A 175 -6.35 10.70 23.57
CA ARG A 175 -6.60 11.65 24.67
C ARG A 175 -7.43 11.02 25.78
N HIS A 176 -8.42 10.21 25.44
CA HIS A 176 -9.23 9.50 26.43
C HIS A 176 -8.39 8.43 27.18
N LEU A 177 -7.55 7.67 26.46
CA LEU A 177 -6.67 6.68 27.05
C LEU A 177 -5.59 7.31 27.95
N ARG A 178 -5.12 8.52 27.63
CA ARG A 178 -4.17 9.29 28.46
C ARG A 178 -4.70 9.59 29.85
N LYS A 179 -6.02 9.72 30.02
CA LYS A 179 -6.65 9.97 31.33
C LYS A 179 -6.64 8.74 32.24
N ARG A 180 -6.32 7.55 31.72
CA ARG A 180 -6.22 6.31 32.52
C ARG A 180 -4.84 6.13 33.11
N THR A 181 -4.78 5.50 34.30
CA THR A 181 -3.51 5.11 34.94
C THR A 181 -2.97 3.83 34.29
N TRP A 182 -1.78 3.89 33.76
CA TRP A 182 -1.10 2.75 33.15
C TRP A 182 0.06 2.30 34.01
N LYS A 183 0.13 1.00 34.30
CA LYS A 183 1.20 0.41 35.12
C LYS A 183 2.55 0.37 34.39
N SER A 184 2.53 0.25 33.09
CA SER A 184 3.75 0.19 32.28
C SER A 184 4.15 1.59 31.82
N GLU A 185 5.38 2.00 32.14
CA GLU A 185 5.98 3.27 31.71
C GLU A 185 6.04 3.37 30.18
N GLN A 186 6.35 2.26 29.50
CA GLN A 186 6.38 2.19 28.05
C GLN A 186 5.00 2.44 27.43
N THR A 187 3.93 1.86 28.02
CA THR A 187 2.56 2.07 27.56
C THR A 187 2.14 3.53 27.77
N ARG A 188 2.53 4.12 28.89
CA ARG A 188 2.26 5.54 29.17
C ARG A 188 2.95 6.44 28.15
N LEU A 189 4.25 6.26 27.93
CA LEU A 189 5.04 7.03 26.95
C LEU A 189 4.43 6.93 25.57
N LEU A 190 4.00 5.75 25.16
CA LEU A 190 3.33 5.52 23.89
C LEU A 190 2.04 6.34 23.77
N ILE A 191 1.15 6.23 24.76
CA ILE A 191 -0.14 6.93 24.74
C ILE A 191 0.07 8.43 24.80
N ASP A 192 1.00 8.92 25.61
CA ASP A 192 1.33 10.33 25.73
C ASP A 192 1.80 10.89 24.36
N THR A 193 2.73 10.20 23.70
CA THR A 193 3.23 10.62 22.37
C THR A 193 2.14 10.59 21.29
N MET A 194 1.24 9.61 21.35
CA MET A 194 0.13 9.53 20.39
C MET A 194 -0.97 10.54 20.69
N ALA A 195 -1.21 10.87 21.97
CA ALA A 195 -2.19 11.86 22.38
C ALA A 195 -1.77 13.30 22.06
N ASP A 196 -0.47 13.54 21.84
CA ASP A 196 0.08 14.83 21.41
C ASP A 196 -0.18 15.11 19.91
N LEU A 197 -0.61 14.10 19.15
CA LEU A 197 -1.08 14.32 17.77
C LEU A 197 -2.37 15.14 17.79
N ASN A 198 -2.32 16.28 17.14
CA ASN A 198 -3.50 17.13 16.95
C ASN A 198 -4.21 16.85 15.62
N TYR A 199 -5.38 17.43 15.41
CA TYR A 199 -6.13 17.24 14.17
C TYR A 199 -5.40 17.76 12.94
N HIS A 200 -4.59 18.79 13.08
CA HIS A 200 -3.73 19.29 12.00
C HIS A 200 -2.69 18.21 11.61
N ASP A 201 -2.07 17.55 12.58
CA ASP A 201 -1.09 16.48 12.30
C ASP A 201 -1.74 15.32 11.54
N VAL A 202 -2.94 14.90 11.96
CA VAL A 202 -3.70 13.86 11.26
C VAL A 202 -4.08 14.31 9.83
N ALA A 203 -4.51 15.56 9.66
CA ALA A 203 -4.81 16.11 8.33
C ALA A 203 -3.57 16.15 7.42
N VAL A 204 -2.40 16.52 7.94
CA VAL A 204 -1.12 16.47 7.22
C VAL A 204 -0.78 15.04 6.80
N LEU A 205 -0.93 14.05 7.70
CA LEU A 205 -0.68 12.64 7.41
C LEU A 205 -1.61 12.10 6.32
N LEU A 206 -2.90 12.45 6.38
CA LEU A 206 -3.87 12.10 5.36
C LEU A 206 -3.56 12.79 4.03
N GLY A 207 -3.16 14.06 4.03
CA GLY A 207 -2.74 14.80 2.85
C GLY A 207 -1.54 14.15 2.15
N ILE A 208 -0.48 13.81 2.90
CA ILE A 208 0.69 13.11 2.34
C ILE A 208 0.29 11.72 1.81
N SER A 209 -0.59 11.01 2.54
CA SER A 209 -1.08 9.70 2.13
C SER A 209 -1.95 9.79 0.87
N LEU A 210 -2.72 10.87 0.70
CA LEU A 210 -3.50 11.14 -0.50
C LEU A 210 -2.60 11.38 -1.72
N VAL A 211 -1.56 12.22 -1.57
CA VAL A 211 -0.57 12.42 -2.64
C VAL A 211 0.08 11.10 -3.02
N ARG A 212 0.47 10.30 -2.04
CA ARG A 212 1.05 8.97 -2.28
C ARG A 212 0.08 8.03 -2.96
N TYR A 213 -1.19 8.03 -2.58
CA TYR A 213 -2.24 7.25 -3.21
C TYR A 213 -2.44 7.67 -4.67
N ALA A 214 -2.44 8.98 -4.96
CA ALA A 214 -2.51 9.48 -6.32
C ALA A 214 -1.32 9.02 -7.17
N VAL A 215 -0.10 9.04 -6.62
CA VAL A 215 1.10 8.52 -7.28
C VAL A 215 0.95 7.03 -7.58
N PHE A 216 0.50 6.20 -6.64
CA PHE A 216 0.26 4.78 -6.86
C PHE A 216 -0.82 4.52 -7.92
N SER A 217 -1.93 5.26 -7.86
CA SER A 217 -3.02 5.14 -8.83
C SER A 217 -2.56 5.53 -10.24
N LEU A 218 -1.77 6.60 -10.35
CA LEU A 218 -1.17 7.00 -11.62
C LEU A 218 -0.18 5.95 -12.13
N GLN A 219 0.67 5.40 -11.28
CA GLN A 219 1.59 4.31 -11.67
C GLN A 219 0.83 3.09 -12.19
N LEU A 220 -0.28 2.69 -11.52
CA LEU A 220 -1.10 1.57 -11.97
C LEU A 220 -1.75 1.88 -13.32
N LEU A 221 -2.32 3.07 -13.49
CA LEU A 221 -2.88 3.52 -14.76
C LEU A 221 -1.83 3.45 -15.89
N LEU A 222 -0.64 4.00 -15.65
CA LEU A 222 0.44 4.02 -16.63
C LEU A 222 0.94 2.60 -16.99
N THR A 223 1.02 1.69 -16.02
CA THR A 223 1.41 0.30 -16.31
C THR A 223 0.31 -0.47 -17.04
N LEU A 224 -0.98 -0.19 -16.77
CA LEU A 224 -2.09 -0.73 -17.55
C LEU A 224 -2.04 -0.24 -19.01
N LEU A 225 -1.82 1.07 -19.22
CA LEU A 225 -1.68 1.65 -20.56
C LEU A 225 -0.45 1.09 -21.29
N PHE A 226 0.68 0.90 -20.59
CA PHE A 226 1.85 0.23 -21.16
C PHE A 226 1.51 -1.18 -21.65
N CYS A 227 0.75 -1.94 -20.88
CA CYS A 227 0.29 -3.27 -21.27
C CYS A 227 -0.89 -3.27 -22.26
N GLY A 228 -1.26 -2.10 -22.81
CA GLY A 228 -2.30 -1.98 -23.84
C GLY A 228 -3.73 -2.12 -23.32
N VAL A 229 -3.95 -2.07 -22.00
CA VAL A 229 -5.29 -2.06 -21.41
C VAL A 229 -5.96 -0.73 -21.68
N LYS A 230 -7.00 -0.74 -22.51
CA LYS A 230 -7.79 0.45 -22.88
C LYS A 230 -9.21 0.24 -22.36
N LEU A 231 -9.56 0.96 -21.32
CA LEU A 231 -10.91 1.04 -20.76
C LEU A 231 -11.38 2.49 -20.76
N ASP A 232 -12.68 2.68 -20.72
CA ASP A 232 -13.28 4.00 -20.55
C ASP A 232 -12.91 4.62 -19.20
N ALA A 233 -12.99 5.94 -19.09
CA ALA A 233 -12.57 6.68 -17.90
C ALA A 233 -13.35 6.27 -16.65
N LEU A 234 -14.63 5.94 -16.78
CA LEU A 234 -15.46 5.51 -15.65
C LEU A 234 -14.98 4.16 -15.10
N SER A 235 -14.79 3.18 -16.00
CA SER A 235 -14.27 1.86 -15.62
C SER A 235 -12.89 1.96 -14.94
N MET A 236 -11.98 2.80 -15.47
CA MET A 236 -10.68 3.05 -14.83
C MET A 236 -10.83 3.66 -13.44
N THR A 237 -11.72 4.67 -13.29
CA THR A 237 -11.97 5.34 -12.00
C THR A 237 -12.51 4.39 -10.95
N VAL A 238 -13.18 3.32 -11.34
CA VAL A 238 -13.68 2.28 -10.42
C VAL A 238 -12.66 1.18 -10.19
N CYS A 239 -12.04 0.66 -11.25
CA CYS A 239 -11.15 -0.49 -11.15
C CYS A 239 -9.88 -0.19 -10.33
N LEU A 240 -9.30 1.00 -10.46
CA LEU A 240 -8.06 1.35 -9.74
C LEU A 240 -8.26 1.39 -8.22
N PRO A 241 -9.23 2.14 -7.67
CA PRO A 241 -9.47 2.13 -6.21
C PRO A 241 -9.93 0.77 -5.68
N LEU A 242 -10.75 0.06 -6.45
CA LEU A 242 -11.21 -1.28 -6.11
C LEU A 242 -10.02 -2.24 -5.97
N TYR A 243 -9.09 -2.21 -6.91
CA TYR A 243 -7.88 -3.03 -6.87
C TYR A 243 -7.06 -2.75 -5.60
N TYR A 244 -6.82 -1.46 -5.28
CA TYR A 244 -6.08 -1.10 -4.08
C TYR A 244 -6.80 -1.50 -2.78
N LEU A 245 -8.13 -1.37 -2.74
CA LEU A 245 -8.91 -1.83 -1.60
C LEU A 245 -8.73 -3.33 -1.40
N LEU A 246 -8.93 -4.13 -2.45
CA LEU A 246 -8.89 -5.59 -2.36
C LEU A 246 -7.51 -6.12 -1.96
N ILE A 247 -6.43 -5.60 -2.52
CA ILE A 247 -5.09 -6.00 -2.10
C ILE A 247 -4.72 -5.53 -0.69
N THR A 248 -5.36 -4.46 -0.19
CA THR A 248 -5.12 -3.93 1.17
C THR A 248 -5.85 -4.73 2.22
N VAL A 249 -7.11 -5.14 1.98
CA VAL A 249 -7.89 -5.92 2.93
C VAL A 249 -7.54 -7.42 2.91
N THR A 250 -6.92 -7.90 1.84
CA THR A 250 -6.49 -9.30 1.74
C THR A 250 -5.24 -9.52 2.60
N PRO A 251 -5.28 -10.49 3.55
CA PRO A 251 -4.12 -10.85 4.34
C PRO A 251 -2.94 -11.22 3.44
N ASN A 252 -1.85 -10.48 3.56
CA ASN A 252 -0.72 -10.61 2.66
C ASN A 252 0.54 -11.10 3.38
N VAL A 253 1.13 -12.17 2.86
CA VAL A 253 2.49 -12.61 3.20
C VAL A 253 3.37 -12.43 1.96
N PRO A 254 4.66 -12.12 2.10
CA PRO A 254 5.54 -11.85 0.95
C PRO A 254 5.49 -12.94 -0.12
N ALA A 255 5.42 -14.21 0.29
CA ALA A 255 5.31 -15.34 -0.63
C ALA A 255 4.03 -15.38 -1.46
N ALA A 256 2.93 -14.77 -0.98
CA ALA A 256 1.64 -14.75 -1.68
C ALA A 256 1.39 -13.44 -2.43
N GLU A 257 2.23 -12.44 -2.24
CA GLU A 257 1.96 -11.08 -2.74
C GLU A 257 1.72 -11.03 -4.25
N VAL A 258 2.52 -11.77 -5.01
CA VAL A 258 2.39 -11.87 -6.47
C VAL A 258 1.08 -12.54 -6.86
N ALA A 259 0.75 -13.68 -6.22
CA ALA A 259 -0.46 -14.42 -6.53
C ALA A 259 -1.74 -13.65 -6.16
N VAL A 260 -1.76 -13.00 -5.01
CA VAL A 260 -2.89 -12.16 -4.56
C VAL A 260 -3.11 -11.01 -5.51
N ARG A 261 -2.06 -10.32 -5.95
CA ARG A 261 -2.15 -9.21 -6.92
C ARG A 261 -2.68 -9.68 -8.27
N GLY A 262 -2.14 -10.79 -8.77
CA GLY A 262 -2.59 -11.39 -10.03
C GLY A 262 -4.04 -11.87 -9.94
N ALA A 263 -4.43 -12.54 -8.87
CA ALA A 263 -5.79 -13.04 -8.68
C ALA A 263 -6.82 -11.89 -8.65
N TRP A 264 -6.54 -10.79 -7.94
CA TRP A 264 -7.44 -9.63 -7.94
C TRP A 264 -7.43 -8.89 -9.28
N ALA A 265 -6.30 -8.83 -9.99
CA ALA A 265 -6.27 -8.29 -11.35
C ALA A 265 -7.19 -9.10 -12.27
N VAL A 266 -7.10 -10.44 -12.23
CA VAL A 266 -8.02 -11.30 -12.99
C VAL A 266 -9.48 -11.02 -12.59
N ALA A 267 -9.79 -11.08 -11.30
CA ALA A 267 -11.18 -10.94 -10.82
C ALA A 267 -11.83 -9.61 -11.22
N ILE A 268 -11.05 -8.52 -11.29
CA ILE A 268 -11.56 -7.20 -11.69
C ILE A 268 -11.63 -7.07 -13.21
N PHE A 269 -10.54 -7.43 -13.91
CA PHE A 269 -10.40 -7.10 -15.34
C PHE A 269 -10.97 -8.16 -16.28
N GLU A 270 -11.24 -9.38 -15.81
CA GLU A 270 -11.87 -10.44 -16.64
C GLU A 270 -13.25 -10.04 -17.16
N ARG A 271 -13.96 -9.15 -16.47
CA ARG A 271 -15.24 -8.59 -16.92
C ARG A 271 -15.14 -7.87 -18.26
N PHE A 272 -13.96 -7.39 -18.63
CA PHE A 272 -13.68 -6.66 -19.87
C PHE A 272 -13.06 -7.55 -20.97
N GLY A 273 -12.83 -8.83 -20.68
CA GLY A 273 -12.28 -9.82 -21.61
C GLY A 273 -10.99 -10.48 -21.10
N ALA A 274 -10.74 -11.69 -21.56
CA ALA A 274 -9.58 -12.48 -21.13
C ALA A 274 -8.24 -11.84 -21.49
N ASP A 275 -8.13 -11.18 -22.67
CA ASP A 275 -6.90 -10.51 -23.09
C ASP A 275 -6.60 -9.29 -22.22
N ILE A 276 -7.64 -8.50 -21.87
CA ILE A 276 -7.52 -7.36 -20.95
C ILE A 276 -7.11 -7.84 -19.55
N SER A 277 -7.68 -8.94 -19.09
CA SER A 277 -7.34 -9.55 -17.82
C SER A 277 -5.87 -10.00 -17.78
N ALA A 278 -5.39 -10.70 -18.80
CA ALA A 278 -4.01 -11.14 -18.90
C ALA A 278 -3.02 -9.95 -18.93
N ALA A 279 -3.31 -8.91 -19.70
CA ALA A 279 -2.54 -7.68 -19.76
C ALA A 279 -2.53 -6.95 -18.40
N ALA A 280 -3.67 -6.92 -17.70
CA ALA A 280 -3.78 -6.33 -16.36
C ALA A 280 -2.98 -7.09 -15.30
N VAL A 281 -2.92 -8.43 -15.36
CA VAL A 281 -2.03 -9.22 -14.50
C VAL A 281 -0.58 -8.79 -14.70
N ILE A 282 -0.11 -8.70 -15.94
CA ILE A 282 1.26 -8.26 -16.22
C ILE A 282 1.50 -6.84 -15.70
N ALA A 283 0.57 -5.91 -15.96
CA ALA A 283 0.67 -4.52 -15.48
C ALA A 283 0.82 -4.43 -13.95
N THR A 284 0.02 -5.20 -13.22
CA THR A 284 0.09 -5.20 -11.74
C THR A 284 1.36 -5.83 -11.22
N LEU A 285 1.93 -6.83 -11.91
CA LEU A 285 3.22 -7.43 -11.57
C LEU A 285 4.40 -6.50 -11.88
N VAL A 286 4.35 -5.77 -13.00
CA VAL A 286 5.33 -4.73 -13.33
C VAL A 286 5.30 -3.64 -12.25
N LEU A 287 4.11 -3.17 -11.87
CA LEU A 287 3.94 -2.21 -10.80
C LEU A 287 4.49 -2.71 -9.47
N TRP A 288 4.23 -3.99 -9.13
CA TRP A 288 4.78 -4.62 -7.94
C TRP A 288 6.32 -4.64 -7.98
N ALA A 289 6.90 -4.98 -9.12
CA ALA A 289 8.35 -4.97 -9.26
C ALA A 289 8.95 -3.57 -9.06
N ILE A 290 8.34 -2.52 -9.64
CA ILE A 290 8.74 -1.12 -9.45
C ILE A 290 8.67 -0.72 -7.97
N ASN A 291 7.61 -1.09 -7.26
CA ASN A 291 7.38 -0.62 -5.90
C ASN A 291 7.89 -1.55 -4.78
N THR A 292 8.33 -2.77 -5.12
CA THR A 292 8.88 -3.75 -4.17
C THR A 292 10.33 -4.11 -4.49
N ILE A 293 10.63 -4.51 -5.72
CA ILE A 293 12.00 -4.96 -6.07
C ILE A 293 12.97 -3.78 -6.15
N LEU A 294 12.61 -2.68 -6.83
CA LEU A 294 13.48 -1.51 -6.90
C LEU A 294 13.87 -0.96 -5.52
N PRO A 295 12.94 -0.74 -4.57
CA PRO A 295 13.33 -0.29 -3.23
C PRO A 295 14.18 -1.29 -2.47
N LEU A 296 14.03 -2.61 -2.69
CA LEU A 296 14.91 -3.61 -2.08
C LEU A 296 16.33 -3.48 -2.62
N ILE A 297 16.49 -3.32 -3.93
CA ILE A 297 17.81 -3.12 -4.56
C ILE A 297 18.46 -1.84 -4.06
N VAL A 298 17.74 -0.70 -4.15
CA VAL A 298 18.24 0.61 -3.69
C VAL A 298 18.54 0.57 -2.19
N GLY A 299 17.65 -0.02 -1.40
CA GLY A 299 17.81 -0.16 0.05
C GLY A 299 19.04 -0.99 0.43
N SER A 300 19.29 -2.09 -0.27
CA SER A 300 20.48 -2.92 -0.06
C SER A 300 21.78 -2.16 -0.35
N LEU A 301 21.80 -1.36 -1.43
CA LEU A 301 22.95 -0.52 -1.78
C LEU A 301 23.19 0.59 -0.75
N VAL A 302 22.12 1.22 -0.26
CA VAL A 302 22.18 2.28 0.76
C VAL A 302 22.60 1.72 2.13
N ALA A 303 22.16 0.48 2.47
CA ALA A 303 22.58 -0.19 3.70
C ALA A 303 24.06 -0.62 3.67
N TYR A 304 24.54 -1.07 2.52
CA TYR A 304 25.93 -1.53 2.34
C TYR A 304 26.98 -0.40 2.54
N LYS A 305 26.68 0.82 2.13
CA LYS A 305 27.60 1.97 2.26
C LYS A 305 27.92 2.39 3.71
N ARG A 306 27.44 1.66 4.71
CA ARG A 306 27.70 1.94 6.14
C ARG A 306 28.90 1.16 6.71
N LYS A 307 29.56 0.33 5.91
CA LYS A 307 30.87 -0.25 6.26
C LYS A 307 31.97 0.66 5.76
#